data_ebef689de52eb00a08a59d880ac739c2
#
_entry.id   ebef689de52eb00a08a59d880ac739c2
#
_cell.length_a   1.000
_cell.length_b   1.000
_cell.length_c   1.000
_cell.angle_alpha   90.00
_cell.angle_beta   90.00
_cell.angle_gamma   90.00
#
_symmetry.space_group_name_H-M   'P 1'
#
loop_
_entity.id
_entity.type
_entity.pdbx_description
1 polymer ?
#
loop_
_entity_poly.entity_id
_entity_poly.type
_entity_poly.pdbx_seq_one_letter_code
_entity_poly.pdbx_strand_id
1 'polypeptide(L)'
;ASWAKTSVTRLLAPPGLFVVFIGPDGCGKSTMNAEVQRRCARMFSGVDTFHLFPKPGIFASLDRKSMKRWEKRHTDRQEWELRSATFPAWKSIARCSYLLLRFWAGYLLWVYPRVSRGRLVIGERWCYDILFDPASKGIGLPYRLRRFFYSLCPSPSVTLVLAGAPEKMAERKKELPV
;
A
#
# COMPACT_ATOMS: atom_id res chain seq x y z
N ALA A 1 36.18 11.86 7.15
CA ALA A 1 36.14 10.59 6.40
C ALA A 1 35.14 9.55 7.00
N SER A 2 34.96 9.53 8.32
CA SER A 2 34.06 8.58 9.03
C SER A 2 32.60 8.86 8.76
N TRP A 3 32.13 10.10 8.80
CA TRP A 3 30.71 10.45 8.62
C TRP A 3 30.16 10.11 7.24
N ALA A 4 30.93 10.37 6.18
CA ALA A 4 30.54 10.03 4.82
C ALA A 4 30.40 8.51 4.62
N LYS A 5 31.31 7.70 5.17
CA LYS A 5 31.20 6.23 5.14
C LYS A 5 29.94 5.74 5.84
N THR A 6 29.64 6.26 7.04
CA THR A 6 28.42 5.90 7.78
C THR A 6 27.15 6.28 7.01
N SER A 7 27.12 7.41 6.33
CA SER A 7 25.99 7.83 5.51
C SER A 7 25.79 6.92 4.30
N VAL A 8 26.87 6.56 3.60
CA VAL A 8 26.81 5.63 2.46
C VAL A 8 26.34 4.24 2.90
N THR A 9 26.86 3.73 4.03
CA THR A 9 26.44 2.43 4.56
C THR A 9 24.97 2.41 4.91
N ARG A 10 24.42 3.48 5.51
CA ARG A 10 23.00 3.59 5.82
C ARG A 10 22.09 3.68 4.57
N LEU A 11 22.62 4.19 3.47
CA LEU A 11 21.91 4.19 2.20
C LEU A 11 21.91 2.80 1.54
N LEU A 12 22.98 2.04 1.66
CA LEU A 12 23.09 0.70 1.06
C LEU A 12 22.44 -0.40 1.93
N ALA A 13 22.58 -0.27 3.26
CA ALA A 13 22.00 -1.17 4.26
C ALA A 13 21.23 -0.35 5.32
N PRO A 14 20.00 0.07 5.02
CA PRO A 14 19.24 0.95 5.91
C PRO A 14 18.91 0.24 7.23
N PRO A 15 19.12 0.91 8.38
CA PRO A 15 18.88 0.32 9.70
C PRO A 15 17.40 0.23 10.09
N GLY A 16 16.51 0.82 9.33
CA GLY A 16 15.07 0.75 9.53
C GLY A 16 14.43 -0.42 8.80
N LEU A 17 13.13 -0.54 8.95
CA LEU A 17 12.36 -1.64 8.35
C LEU A 17 11.12 -1.12 7.65
N PHE A 18 10.84 -1.64 6.45
CA PHE A 18 9.61 -1.42 5.72
C PHE A 18 8.75 -2.68 5.76
N VAL A 19 7.63 -2.63 6.49
CA VAL A 19 6.69 -3.73 6.70
C VAL A 19 5.37 -3.42 6.01
N VAL A 20 4.78 -4.41 5.36
CA VAL A 20 3.46 -4.27 4.73
C VAL A 20 2.50 -5.32 5.27
N PHE A 21 1.32 -4.88 5.70
CA PHE A 21 0.20 -5.74 6.07
C PHE A 21 -0.73 -5.93 4.89
N ILE A 22 -1.03 -7.20 4.59
CA ILE A 22 -2.01 -7.60 3.57
C ILE A 22 -3.08 -8.42 4.23
N GLY A 23 -4.30 -8.28 3.78
CA GLY A 23 -5.42 -9.10 4.23
C GLY A 23 -6.76 -8.44 3.89
N PRO A 24 -7.84 -9.21 3.90
CA PRO A 24 -9.19 -8.70 3.65
C PRO A 24 -9.63 -7.69 4.71
N ASP A 25 -10.70 -6.95 4.41
CA ASP A 25 -11.27 -6.02 5.38
C ASP A 25 -11.91 -6.79 6.53
N GLY A 26 -11.71 -6.31 7.77
CA GLY A 26 -12.17 -6.99 8.98
C GLY A 26 -11.22 -8.05 9.56
N CYS A 27 -10.08 -8.38 8.90
CA CYS A 27 -9.12 -9.36 9.43
C CYS A 27 -8.24 -8.86 10.60
N GLY A 28 -8.44 -7.61 11.06
CA GLY A 28 -7.70 -7.07 12.21
C GLY A 28 -6.40 -6.35 11.87
N LYS A 29 -6.22 -5.87 10.62
CA LYS A 29 -5.02 -5.12 10.21
C LYS A 29 -4.71 -3.94 11.12
N SER A 30 -5.70 -3.11 11.42
CA SER A 30 -5.52 -1.91 12.25
C SER A 30 -5.13 -2.27 13.69
N THR A 31 -5.70 -3.33 14.26
CA THR A 31 -5.36 -3.82 15.60
C THR A 31 -3.91 -4.35 15.63
N MET A 32 -3.53 -5.14 14.62
CA MET A 32 -2.18 -5.67 14.51
C MET A 32 -1.17 -4.54 14.29
N ASN A 33 -1.52 -3.56 13.45
CA ASN A 33 -0.70 -2.37 13.21
C ASN A 33 -0.44 -1.60 14.51
N ALA A 34 -1.49 -1.34 15.30
CA ALA A 34 -1.36 -0.66 16.60
C ALA A 34 -0.47 -1.47 17.58
N GLU A 35 -0.62 -2.79 17.63
CA GLU A 35 0.17 -3.64 18.51
C GLU A 35 1.65 -3.69 18.09
N VAL A 36 1.94 -3.80 16.79
CA VAL A 36 3.31 -3.73 16.28
C VAL A 36 3.94 -2.37 16.56
N GLN A 37 3.20 -1.28 16.37
CA GLN A 37 3.68 0.06 16.74
C GLN A 37 4.05 0.13 18.23
N ARG A 38 3.17 -0.36 19.11
CA ARG A 38 3.39 -0.33 20.55
C ARG A 38 4.62 -1.14 20.97
N ARG A 39 4.79 -2.35 20.44
CA ARG A 39 5.92 -3.25 20.79
C ARG A 39 7.25 -2.78 20.19
N CYS A 40 7.22 -2.29 18.96
CA CYS A 40 8.43 -1.91 18.23
C CYS A 40 8.84 -0.44 18.42
N ALA A 41 8.04 0.39 19.10
CA ALA A 41 8.30 1.81 19.28
C ALA A 41 9.68 2.12 19.88
N ARG A 42 10.20 1.23 20.74
CA ARG A 42 11.52 1.40 21.40
C ARG A 42 12.69 0.84 20.60
N MET A 43 12.42 0.06 19.55
CA MET A 43 13.45 -0.61 18.75
C MET A 43 13.93 0.24 17.57
N PHE A 44 13.13 1.22 17.16
CA PHE A 44 13.38 2.08 16.02
C PHE A 44 13.41 3.55 16.44
N SER A 45 14.03 4.40 15.63
CA SER A 45 14.07 5.86 15.87
C SER A 45 12.69 6.54 15.76
N GLY A 46 11.68 5.82 15.32
CA GLY A 46 10.29 6.23 15.22
C GLY A 46 9.49 5.27 14.34
N VAL A 47 8.16 5.41 14.37
CA VAL A 47 7.24 4.59 13.58
C VAL A 47 6.39 5.51 12.71
N ASP A 48 6.27 5.18 11.43
CA ASP A 48 5.41 5.86 10.47
C ASP A 48 4.46 4.85 9.84
N THR A 49 3.22 5.28 9.59
CA THR A 49 2.21 4.44 8.95
C THR A 49 1.61 5.13 7.73
N PHE A 50 1.21 4.34 6.75
CA PHE A 50 0.44 4.82 5.61
C PHE A 50 -0.53 3.75 5.12
N HIS A 51 -1.61 4.20 4.46
CA HIS A 51 -2.58 3.33 3.82
C HIS A 51 -2.46 3.48 2.30
N LEU A 52 -2.26 2.38 1.59
CA LEU A 52 -2.13 2.21 0.14
C LEU A 52 -0.97 2.98 -0.49
N PHE A 53 -0.89 4.30 -0.30
CA PHE A 53 0.20 5.13 -0.83
C PHE A 53 0.78 6.01 0.25
N PRO A 54 2.11 6.05 0.41
CA PRO A 54 2.75 7.08 1.21
C PRO A 54 2.39 8.45 0.62
N LYS A 55 2.10 9.42 1.48
CA LYS A 55 1.67 10.77 1.08
C LYS A 55 2.87 11.72 1.00
N PRO A 56 3.66 11.77 -0.08
CA PRO A 56 4.51 12.92 -0.28
C PRO A 56 3.59 14.09 -0.63
N GLY A 57 3.83 15.27 -0.05
CA GLY A 57 2.99 16.46 -0.22
C GLY A 57 2.71 16.86 -1.67
N ILE A 58 3.57 16.48 -2.59
CA ILE A 58 3.47 16.70 -4.04
C ILE A 58 2.21 16.04 -4.65
N PHE A 59 1.77 14.90 -4.12
CA PHE A 59 0.60 14.17 -4.64
C PHE A 59 -0.67 14.39 -3.81
N ALA A 60 -0.61 15.15 -2.71
CA ALA A 60 -1.75 15.35 -1.82
C ALA A 60 -2.94 16.05 -2.50
N SER A 61 -2.70 16.92 -3.47
CA SER A 61 -3.74 17.61 -4.24
C SER A 61 -4.41 16.69 -5.26
N LEU A 62 -3.63 15.83 -5.92
CA LEU A 62 -4.13 14.82 -6.86
C LEU A 62 -4.90 13.72 -6.12
N ASP A 63 -4.42 13.32 -4.95
CA ASP A 63 -5.09 12.34 -4.08
C ASP A 63 -6.43 12.85 -3.59
N ARG A 64 -6.53 14.11 -3.19
CA ARG A 64 -7.78 14.71 -2.73
C ARG A 64 -8.86 14.73 -3.82
N LYS A 65 -8.47 15.01 -5.08
CA LYS A 65 -9.39 14.95 -6.23
C LYS A 65 -9.76 13.51 -6.59
N SER A 66 -8.82 12.56 -6.50
CA SER A 66 -9.09 11.16 -6.80
C SER A 66 -9.92 10.49 -5.69
N MET A 67 -9.68 10.83 -4.41
CA MET A 67 -10.49 10.37 -3.28
C MET A 67 -11.93 10.85 -3.35
N LYS A 68 -12.15 12.15 -3.63
CA LYS A 68 -13.51 12.68 -3.81
C LYS A 68 -14.25 12.02 -4.97
N ARG A 69 -13.55 11.70 -6.07
CA ARG A 69 -14.13 10.93 -7.18
C ARG A 69 -14.40 9.48 -6.77
N TRP A 70 -13.54 8.90 -5.96
CA TRP A 70 -13.71 7.53 -5.47
C TRP A 70 -14.90 7.45 -4.51
N GLU A 71 -15.00 8.37 -3.56
CA GLU A 71 -16.08 8.49 -2.59
C GLU A 71 -17.45 8.68 -3.26
N LYS A 72 -17.56 9.63 -4.21
CA LYS A 72 -18.77 9.86 -5.00
C LYS A 72 -19.22 8.62 -5.80
N ARG A 73 -18.30 7.74 -6.19
CA ARG A 73 -18.60 6.54 -6.99
C ARG A 73 -18.93 5.32 -6.12
N HIS A 74 -18.63 5.33 -4.82
CA HIS A 74 -18.92 4.21 -3.91
C HIS A 74 -20.26 4.37 -3.19
N THR A 75 -20.88 5.54 -3.30
CA THR A 75 -22.23 5.80 -2.77
C THR A 75 -23.32 5.15 -3.63
N ASP A 76 -23.03 4.84 -4.89
CA ASP A 76 -23.98 4.18 -5.79
C ASP A 76 -23.68 2.68 -5.93
N ARG A 77 -24.45 1.85 -5.21
CA ARG A 77 -24.33 0.38 -5.23
C ARG A 77 -24.50 -0.25 -6.62
N GLN A 78 -25.26 0.37 -7.51
CA GLN A 78 -25.46 -0.08 -8.90
C GLN A 78 -24.23 0.11 -9.79
N GLU A 79 -23.35 1.07 -9.51
CA GLU A 79 -22.10 1.23 -10.25
C GLU A 79 -21.06 0.14 -9.97
N TRP A 80 -21.23 -0.67 -8.92
CA TRP A 80 -20.28 -1.75 -8.61
C TRP A 80 -20.32 -2.87 -9.65
N GLU A 81 -21.49 -3.19 -10.15
CA GLU A 81 -21.70 -4.21 -11.21
C GLU A 81 -21.20 -3.72 -12.58
N LEU A 82 -21.33 -2.45 -12.89
CA LEU A 82 -20.76 -1.84 -14.11
C LEU A 82 -19.22 -1.71 -14.07
N ARG A 83 -18.61 -1.79 -12.91
CA ARG A 83 -17.14 -1.74 -12.76
C ARG A 83 -16.41 -3.04 -13.00
N SER A 84 -17.12 -4.14 -13.13
CA SER A 84 -16.58 -5.38 -13.69
C SER A 84 -16.27 -5.24 -15.20
N ALA A 85 -16.69 -4.14 -15.83
CA ALA A 85 -16.26 -3.78 -17.17
C ALA A 85 -14.77 -3.45 -17.15
N THR A 86 -13.99 -4.45 -17.46
CA THR A 86 -12.54 -4.38 -17.64
C THR A 86 -12.20 -3.31 -18.68
N PHE A 87 -11.37 -2.35 -18.28
CA PHE A 87 -10.87 -1.35 -19.23
C PHE A 87 -10.11 -2.03 -20.39
N PRO A 88 -10.14 -1.47 -21.60
CA PRO A 88 -9.32 -1.94 -22.71
C PRO A 88 -7.86 -2.08 -22.28
N ALA A 89 -7.15 -3.06 -22.85
CA ALA A 89 -5.78 -3.41 -22.46
C ALA A 89 -4.84 -2.19 -22.38
N TRP A 90 -4.91 -1.27 -23.35
CA TRP A 90 -4.07 -0.07 -23.36
C TRP A 90 -4.32 0.88 -22.18
N LYS A 91 -5.60 1.08 -21.76
CA LYS A 91 -5.94 1.87 -20.57
C LYS A 91 -5.46 1.18 -19.28
N SER A 92 -5.56 -0.15 -19.24
CA SER A 92 -5.07 -0.92 -18.10
C SER A 92 -3.54 -0.87 -17.99
N ILE A 93 -2.82 -0.92 -19.11
CA ILE A 93 -1.35 -0.74 -19.15
C ILE A 93 -0.97 0.66 -18.66
N ALA A 94 -1.59 1.70 -19.22
CA ALA A 94 -1.34 3.08 -18.80
C ALA A 94 -1.60 3.27 -17.29
N ARG A 95 -2.65 2.63 -16.76
CA ARG A 95 -2.97 2.66 -15.34
C ARG A 95 -1.95 1.92 -14.48
N CYS A 96 -1.51 0.74 -14.88
CA CYS A 96 -0.45 -0.01 -14.19
C CYS A 96 0.87 0.78 -14.19
N SER A 97 1.24 1.40 -15.31
CA SER A 97 2.43 2.25 -15.42
C SER A 97 2.34 3.47 -14.47
N TYR A 98 1.18 4.14 -14.45
CA TYR A 98 0.92 5.23 -13.50
C TYR A 98 1.04 4.78 -12.04
N LEU A 99 0.46 3.64 -11.67
CA LEU A 99 0.54 3.09 -10.31
C LEU A 99 2.00 2.73 -9.96
N LEU A 100 2.73 2.13 -10.88
CA LEU A 100 4.14 1.80 -10.71
C LEU A 100 4.99 3.02 -10.43
N LEU A 101 4.85 4.08 -11.23
CA LEU A 101 5.54 5.35 -11.02
C LEU A 101 5.19 5.95 -9.66
N ARG A 102 3.93 5.87 -9.26
CA ARG A 102 3.46 6.36 -7.98
C ARG A 102 4.03 5.57 -6.79
N PHE A 103 4.13 4.25 -6.90
CA PHE A 103 4.78 3.42 -5.88
C PHE A 103 6.26 3.75 -5.76
N TRP A 104 6.97 3.89 -6.87
CA TRP A 104 8.37 4.30 -6.86
C TRP A 104 8.57 5.70 -6.28
N ALA A 105 7.76 6.68 -6.68
CA ALA A 105 7.83 8.02 -6.11
C ALA A 105 7.55 8.00 -4.59
N GLY A 106 6.52 7.28 -4.16
CA GLY A 106 6.22 7.13 -2.73
C GLY A 106 7.33 6.42 -1.96
N TYR A 107 7.92 5.38 -2.56
CA TYR A 107 9.04 4.67 -1.96
C TYR A 107 10.27 5.56 -1.82
N LEU A 108 10.74 6.17 -2.92
CA LEU A 108 11.98 6.96 -2.93
C LEU A 108 11.85 8.26 -2.12
N LEU A 109 10.71 8.94 -2.18
CA LEU A 109 10.53 10.25 -1.55
C LEU A 109 10.04 10.16 -0.10
N TRP A 110 9.42 9.05 0.30
CA TRP A 110 8.82 8.97 1.63
C TRP A 110 9.26 7.75 2.44
N VAL A 111 9.21 6.53 1.89
CA VAL A 111 9.56 5.30 2.61
C VAL A 111 11.07 5.22 2.83
N TYR A 112 11.83 5.25 1.75
CA TYR A 112 13.28 5.03 1.78
C TYR A 112 14.05 6.02 2.69
N PRO A 113 13.77 7.35 2.68
CA PRO A 113 14.45 8.28 3.59
C PRO A 113 14.15 8.02 5.07
N ARG A 114 12.98 7.45 5.39
CA ARG A 114 12.61 7.08 6.76
C ARG A 114 13.32 5.82 7.21
N VAL A 115 13.32 4.81 6.37
CA VAL A 115 14.01 3.54 6.63
C VAL A 115 15.52 3.77 6.77
N SER A 116 16.12 4.64 5.93
CA SER A 116 17.54 5.00 6.04
C SER A 116 17.88 5.74 7.35
N ARG A 117 16.89 6.36 8.00
CA ARG A 117 17.05 7.01 9.32
C ARG A 117 16.75 6.07 10.49
N GLY A 118 16.60 4.77 10.25
CA GLY A 118 16.33 3.79 11.30
C GLY A 118 14.87 3.77 11.78
N ARG A 119 13.93 4.23 10.97
CA ARG A 119 12.50 4.22 11.32
C ARG A 119 11.82 2.93 10.85
N LEU A 120 10.80 2.51 11.60
CA LEU A 120 9.87 1.48 11.16
C LEU A 120 8.77 2.14 10.31
N VAL A 121 8.63 1.70 9.07
CA VAL A 121 7.57 2.15 8.17
C VAL A 121 6.59 1.02 7.96
N ILE A 122 5.33 1.24 8.28
CA ILE A 122 4.25 0.26 8.15
C ILE A 122 3.29 0.72 7.08
N GLY A 123 3.13 -0.10 6.04
CA GLY A 123 2.18 0.12 4.96
C GLY A 123 1.01 -0.86 5.03
N GLU A 124 -0.17 -0.40 4.66
CA GLU A 124 -1.33 -1.26 4.42
C GLU A 124 -1.61 -1.31 2.92
N ARG A 125 -1.81 -2.56 2.40
CA ARG A 125 -2.19 -2.87 1.01
C ARG A 125 -1.13 -2.64 -0.06
N TRP A 126 -0.21 -1.75 -0.01
CA TRP A 126 0.88 -1.50 -0.97
C TRP A 126 0.52 -1.91 -2.43
N CYS A 127 1.49 -2.35 -3.24
CA CYS A 127 1.29 -2.74 -4.65
C CYS A 127 0.56 -4.09 -4.86
N TYR A 128 0.25 -4.82 -3.80
CA TYR A 128 -0.39 -6.14 -3.88
C TYR A 128 -1.80 -6.09 -4.49
N ASP A 129 -2.50 -4.96 -4.40
CA ASP A 129 -3.83 -4.78 -5.01
C ASP A 129 -3.81 -4.96 -6.54
N ILE A 130 -2.67 -4.75 -7.20
CA ILE A 130 -2.53 -5.02 -8.64
C ILE A 130 -2.76 -6.50 -8.95
N LEU A 131 -2.35 -7.40 -8.04
CA LEU A 131 -2.51 -8.84 -8.21
C LEU A 131 -3.85 -9.35 -7.69
N PHE A 132 -4.22 -8.95 -6.46
CA PHE A 132 -5.32 -9.57 -5.74
C PHE A 132 -6.67 -8.88 -5.95
N ASP A 133 -6.67 -7.57 -6.22
CA ASP A 133 -7.89 -6.81 -6.47
C ASP A 133 -7.75 -5.87 -7.69
N PRO A 134 -7.48 -6.44 -8.88
CA PRO A 134 -7.31 -5.64 -10.10
C PRO A 134 -8.58 -4.92 -10.53
N ALA A 135 -9.76 -5.51 -10.25
CA ALA A 135 -11.04 -4.95 -10.64
C ALA A 135 -11.31 -3.61 -9.92
N SER A 136 -11.05 -3.51 -8.63
CA SER A 136 -11.19 -2.24 -7.88
C SER A 136 -10.30 -1.13 -8.42
N LYS A 137 -9.20 -1.50 -9.09
CA LYS A 137 -8.28 -0.57 -9.74
C LYS A 137 -8.62 -0.36 -11.22
N GLY A 138 -9.64 -1.04 -11.76
CA GLY A 138 -10.00 -0.98 -13.18
C GLY A 138 -8.93 -1.59 -14.09
N ILE A 139 -8.22 -2.62 -13.63
CA ILE A 139 -7.16 -3.30 -14.38
C ILE A 139 -7.72 -4.57 -15.00
N GLY A 140 -7.89 -4.57 -16.34
CA GLY A 140 -8.35 -5.71 -17.14
C GLY A 140 -7.23 -6.50 -17.81
N LEU A 141 -6.05 -6.56 -17.21
CA LEU A 141 -4.91 -7.29 -17.77
C LEU A 141 -4.90 -8.76 -17.31
N PRO A 142 -4.40 -9.68 -18.16
CA PRO A 142 -4.17 -11.06 -17.77
C PRO A 142 -3.16 -11.16 -16.64
N TYR A 143 -3.26 -12.22 -15.82
CA TYR A 143 -2.44 -12.40 -14.62
C TYR A 143 -0.93 -12.27 -14.88
N ARG A 144 -0.42 -12.80 -16.01
CA ARG A 144 1.02 -12.72 -16.36
C ARG A 144 1.51 -11.28 -16.47
N LEU A 145 0.74 -10.39 -17.12
CA LEU A 145 1.08 -8.97 -17.23
C LEU A 145 0.97 -8.24 -15.89
N ARG A 146 -0.06 -8.54 -15.10
CA ARG A 146 -0.18 -7.98 -13.73
C ARG A 146 0.99 -8.36 -12.85
N ARG A 147 1.40 -9.63 -12.91
CA ARG A 147 2.59 -10.14 -12.20
C ARG A 147 3.87 -9.43 -12.64
N PHE A 148 4.02 -9.16 -13.93
CA PHE A 148 5.15 -8.39 -14.46
C PHE A 148 5.17 -6.97 -13.86
N PHE A 149 4.06 -6.21 -13.90
CA PHE A 149 4.00 -4.89 -13.27
C PHE A 149 4.27 -4.94 -11.76
N TYR A 150 3.73 -5.95 -11.09
CA TYR A 150 3.98 -6.16 -9.67
C TYR A 150 5.46 -6.40 -9.37
N SER A 151 6.15 -7.22 -10.17
CA SER A 151 7.58 -7.51 -9.95
C SER A 151 8.50 -6.30 -10.12
N LEU A 152 8.02 -5.25 -10.79
CA LEU A 152 8.72 -3.97 -10.92
C LEU A 152 8.46 -3.01 -9.75
N CYS A 153 7.53 -3.31 -8.85
CA CYS A 153 7.27 -2.48 -7.68
C CYS A 153 8.37 -2.61 -6.62
N PRO A 154 8.64 -1.53 -5.87
CA PRO A 154 9.57 -1.61 -4.74
C PRO A 154 9.07 -2.62 -3.70
N SER A 155 9.92 -3.57 -3.33
CA SER A 155 9.56 -4.63 -2.39
C SER A 155 9.70 -4.15 -0.93
N PRO A 156 8.75 -4.48 -0.05
CA PRO A 156 8.92 -4.29 1.39
C PRO A 156 9.98 -5.27 1.94
N SER A 157 10.56 -4.93 3.08
CA SER A 157 11.50 -5.82 3.80
C SER A 157 10.78 -7.04 4.36
N VAL A 158 9.53 -6.84 4.81
CA VAL A 158 8.68 -7.91 5.36
C VAL A 158 7.25 -7.68 4.90
N THR A 159 6.59 -8.75 4.49
CA THR A 159 5.17 -8.77 4.17
C THR A 159 4.45 -9.71 5.13
N LEU A 160 3.46 -9.20 5.84
CA LEU A 160 2.62 -9.96 6.76
C LEU A 160 1.23 -10.14 6.15
N VAL A 161 0.89 -11.40 5.87
CA VAL A 161 -0.43 -11.75 5.34
C VAL A 161 -1.33 -12.14 6.52
N LEU A 162 -2.37 -11.35 6.74
CA LEU A 162 -3.37 -11.61 7.77
C LEU A 162 -4.53 -12.39 7.15
N ALA A 163 -4.72 -13.60 7.62
CA ALA A 163 -5.86 -14.44 7.29
C ALA A 163 -6.81 -14.49 8.50
N GLY A 164 -8.11 -14.51 8.26
CA GLY A 164 -9.14 -14.66 9.27
C GLY A 164 -10.19 -15.65 8.80
N ALA A 165 -10.91 -16.29 9.75
CA ALA A 165 -12.05 -17.11 9.41
C ALA A 165 -13.14 -16.24 8.72
N PRO A 166 -13.66 -16.65 7.55
CA PRO A 166 -14.61 -15.84 6.79
C PRO A 166 -15.85 -15.42 7.60
N GLU A 167 -16.34 -16.31 8.47
CA GLU A 167 -17.52 -16.09 9.31
C GLU A 167 -17.28 -14.92 10.30
N LYS A 168 -16.14 -14.94 11.02
CA LYS A 168 -15.77 -13.88 11.96
C LYS A 168 -15.50 -12.54 11.29
N MET A 169 -15.02 -12.56 10.04
CA MET A 169 -14.82 -11.33 9.26
C MET A 169 -16.15 -10.73 8.81
N ALA A 170 -17.11 -11.56 8.43
CA ALA A 170 -18.46 -11.12 8.04
C ALA A 170 -19.21 -10.49 9.22
N GLU A 171 -19.12 -11.06 10.41
CA GLU A 171 -19.69 -10.51 11.65
C GLU A 171 -19.10 -9.12 11.97
N ARG A 172 -17.77 -9.01 12.03
CA ARG A 172 -17.08 -7.74 12.31
C ARG A 172 -17.38 -6.65 11.29
N LYS A 173 -17.66 -7.01 10.03
CA LYS A 173 -18.03 -6.05 9.01
C LYS A 173 -19.44 -5.48 9.21
N LYS A 174 -20.35 -6.23 9.86
CA LYS A 174 -21.69 -5.76 10.24
C LYS A 174 -21.69 -4.83 11.46
N GLU A 175 -20.69 -4.95 12.33
CA GLU A 175 -20.54 -4.16 13.56
C GLU A 175 -19.91 -2.78 13.32
N LEU A 176 -19.26 -2.57 12.15
CA LEU A 176 -18.68 -1.27 11.80
C LEU A 176 -19.81 -0.33 11.33
N PRO A 177 -20.01 0.84 11.99
CA PRO A 177 -20.98 1.83 11.52
C PRO A 177 -20.58 2.30 10.10
N VAL A 178 -21.57 2.36 9.24
CA VAL A 178 -21.48 2.83 7.84
C VAL A 178 -21.25 4.33 7.82
#